data_dd2e7d747193df30e27ba5156f4159ab
#
_entry.id   dd2e7d747193df30e27ba5156f4159ab
#
_cell.length_a   1.000
_cell.length_b   1.000
_cell.length_c   1.000
_cell.angle_alpha   90.00
_cell.angle_beta   90.00
_cell.angle_gamma   90.00
#
_symmetry.space_group_name_H-M   'P 1'
#
loop_
_entity.id
_entity.type
_entity.pdbx_description
1 polymer ?
#
loop_
_entity_poly.entity_id
_entity_poly.type
_entity_poly.pdbx_seq_one_letter_code
_entity_poly.pdbx_strand_id
1 'polypeptide(L)' 'MNDNMKKEILAKWNEWKYDLWEANKNNWTQRDQSIAETIDQILLKELDDRKASD' A
#
# COMPACT_ATOMS: atom_id res chain seq x y z
N MET A 1 -0.99 16.89 -7.30
CA MET A 1 -1.90 16.14 -6.41
C MET A 1 -1.74 16.66 -4.99
N ASN A 2 -2.84 16.84 -4.30
CA ASN A 2 -2.71 17.37 -2.95
C ASN A 2 -2.45 16.27 -1.92
N ASP A 3 -1.99 16.69 -0.76
CA ASP A 3 -1.58 15.76 0.28
C ASP A 3 -2.75 14.93 0.82
N ASN A 4 -3.96 15.47 0.77
CA ASN A 4 -5.13 14.73 1.27
C ASN A 4 -5.41 13.50 0.42
N MET A 5 -5.27 13.64 -0.89
CA MET A 5 -5.49 12.50 -1.79
C MET A 5 -4.44 11.43 -1.58
N LYS A 6 -3.20 11.85 -1.39
CA LYS A 6 -2.11 10.94 -1.11
C LYS A 6 -2.38 10.15 0.17
N LYS A 7 -2.77 10.84 1.23
CA LYS A 7 -3.07 10.19 2.50
C LYS A 7 -4.24 9.24 2.37
N GLU A 8 -5.24 9.64 1.59
CA GLU A 8 -6.42 8.82 1.39
C GLU A 8 -6.09 7.52 0.68
N ILE A 9 -5.26 7.59 -0.37
CA ILE A 9 -4.83 6.41 -1.09
C ILE A 9 -4.10 5.44 -0.18
N LEU A 10 -3.16 5.95 0.60
CA LEU A 10 -2.38 5.11 1.52
C LEU A 10 -3.26 4.52 2.61
N ALA A 11 -4.20 5.30 3.12
CA ALA A 11 -5.10 4.81 4.15
C ALA A 11 -5.99 3.69 3.63
N LYS A 12 -6.50 3.84 2.40
CA LYS A 12 -7.33 2.80 1.79
C LYS A 12 -6.53 1.53 1.55
N TRP A 13 -5.31 1.67 1.06
CA TRP A 13 -4.46 0.51 0.83
C TRP A 13 -4.13 -0.21 2.13
N ASN A 14 -3.80 0.54 3.19
CA ASN A 14 -3.51 -0.07 4.48
C ASN A 14 -4.72 -0.82 5.03
N GLU A 15 -5.89 -0.25 4.87
CA GLU A 15 -7.13 -0.87 5.32
C GLU A 15 -7.40 -2.17 4.57
N TRP A 16 -7.29 -2.14 3.24
CA TRP A 16 -7.49 -3.32 2.41
C TRP A 16 -6.46 -4.39 2.71
N LYS A 17 -5.22 -3.98 2.91
CA LYS A 17 -4.14 -4.91 3.20
C LYS A 17 -4.41 -5.63 4.51
N TYR A 18 -4.84 -4.89 5.51
CA TYR A 18 -5.16 -5.47 6.81
C TYR A 18 -6.32 -6.46 6.69
N ASP A 19 -7.38 -6.07 5.99
CA ASP A 19 -8.54 -6.95 5.80
C ASP A 19 -8.15 -8.21 5.07
N LEU A 20 -7.34 -8.09 4.06
CA LEU A 20 -6.88 -9.23 3.28
C LEU A 20 -6.07 -10.19 4.14
N TRP A 21 -5.14 -9.63 4.91
CA TRP A 21 -4.33 -10.43 5.83
C TRP A 21 -5.21 -11.13 6.87
N GLU A 22 -6.14 -10.39 7.45
CA GLU A 22 -7.01 -10.93 8.49
C GLU A 22 -7.85 -12.10 7.96
N ALA A 23 -8.36 -11.95 6.74
CA ALA A 23 -9.20 -12.98 6.12
C ALA A 23 -8.39 -14.23 5.78
N ASN A 24 -7.09 -14.10 5.55
CA ASN A 24 -6.25 -15.18 5.05
C ASN A 24 -5.08 -15.51 5.97
N LYS A 25 -5.13 -15.06 7.22
CA LYS A 25 -3.95 -15.17 8.08
C LYS A 25 -3.48 -16.60 8.30
N ASN A 26 -4.38 -17.57 8.25
CA ASN A 26 -3.99 -18.98 8.40
C ASN A 26 -3.38 -19.55 7.13
N ASN A 27 -3.57 -18.86 6.02
CA ASN A 27 -3.05 -19.27 4.72
C ASN A 27 -2.12 -18.23 4.12
N TRP A 28 -1.76 -17.20 4.88
CA TRP A 28 -0.88 -16.14 4.41
C TRP A 28 0.51 -16.70 4.20
N THR A 29 1.00 -16.63 2.98
CA THR A 29 2.31 -17.15 2.64
C THR A 29 3.32 -16.03 2.52
N GLN A 30 4.59 -16.41 2.43
CA GLN A 30 5.64 -15.43 2.20
C GLN A 30 5.47 -14.72 0.86
N ARG A 31 4.94 -15.43 -0.10
CA ARG A 31 4.64 -14.85 -1.41
C ARG A 31 3.59 -13.74 -1.28
N ASP A 32 2.55 -13.99 -0.49
CA ASP A 32 1.50 -13.00 -0.26
C ASP A 32 2.10 -11.76 0.41
N GLN A 33 2.98 -11.98 1.38
CA GLN A 33 3.65 -10.88 2.06
C GLN A 33 4.50 -10.08 1.09
N SER A 34 5.23 -10.74 0.21
CA SER A 34 6.07 -10.07 -0.78
C SER A 34 5.24 -9.22 -1.72
N ILE A 35 4.10 -9.73 -2.14
CA ILE A 35 3.21 -8.98 -3.02
C ILE A 35 2.72 -7.72 -2.33
N ALA A 36 2.29 -7.84 -1.08
CA ALA A 36 1.80 -6.68 -0.33
C ALA A 36 2.91 -5.64 -0.15
N GLU A 37 4.12 -6.08 0.16
CA GLU A 37 5.24 -5.17 0.32
C GLU A 37 5.62 -4.49 -1.00
N THR A 38 5.52 -5.22 -2.10
CA THR A 38 5.80 -4.66 -3.42
C THR A 38 4.81 -3.55 -3.74
N ILE A 39 3.54 -3.77 -3.45
CA ILE A 39 2.52 -2.75 -3.69
C ILE A 39 2.78 -1.54 -2.80
N ASP A 40 3.15 -1.76 -1.53
CA ASP A 40 3.52 -0.67 -0.64
C ASP A 40 4.61 0.20 -1.25
N GLN A 41 5.66 -0.43 -1.75
CA GLN A 41 6.80 0.29 -2.30
C GLN A 41 6.44 1.03 -3.58
N ILE A 42 5.63 0.43 -4.41
CA ILE A 42 5.19 1.09 -5.64
C ILE A 42 4.39 2.34 -5.31
N LEU A 43 3.47 2.23 -4.38
CA LEU A 43 2.65 3.37 -3.99
C LEU A 43 3.49 4.49 -3.39
N LEU A 44 4.37 4.13 -2.48
CA LEU A 44 5.22 5.12 -1.83
C LEU A 44 6.13 5.83 -2.83
N LYS A 45 6.70 5.06 -3.75
CA LYS A 45 7.58 5.62 -4.75
C LYS A 45 6.84 6.57 -5.68
N GLU A 46 5.68 6.16 -6.16
CA GLU A 46 4.90 6.99 -7.07
C GLU A 46 4.50 8.30 -6.41
N LEU A 47 4.08 8.23 -5.16
CA LEU A 47 3.64 9.42 -4.46
C LEU A 47 4.83 10.34 -4.14
N ASP A 48 5.99 9.76 -3.83
CA ASP A 48 7.19 10.55 -3.58
C ASP A 48 7.71 11.19 -4.87
N ASP A 49 7.68 10.45 -5.97
CA ASP A 49 8.13 10.99 -7.26
C ASP A 49 7.31 12.21 -7.65
N ARG A 50 6.01 12.15 -7.42
CA ARG A 50 5.14 13.29 -7.73
C ARG A 50 5.48 14.47 -6.85
N LYS A 51 5.79 14.21 -5.61
CA LYS A 51 6.17 15.27 -4.68
C LYS A 51 7.50 15.89 -5.10
N ALA A 52 8.43 15.06 -5.52
CA ALA A 52 9.74 15.53 -5.92
C ALA A 52 9.71 16.32 -7.22
N SER A 53 8.74 16.04 -8.07
CA SER A 53 8.60 16.73 -9.36
C SER A 53 8.19 18.17 -9.22
N ASP A 54 7.60 18.51 -8.12
CA ASP A 54 7.18 19.85 -7.87
C ASP A 54 8.33 20.71 -7.40
#